data_3faee0ecb7ec00213b232ed3d386c2ba
#
_entry.id   3faee0ecb7ec00213b232ed3d386c2ba
#
_cell.length_a   1.000
_cell.length_b   1.000
_cell.length_c   1.000
_cell.angle_alpha   90.00
_cell.angle_beta   90.00
_cell.angle_gamma   90.00
#
_symmetry.space_group_name_H-M   'P 1'
#
loop_
_entity.id
_entity.type
_entity.pdbx_description
1 polymer ?
#
loop_
_entity_poly.entity_id
_entity_poly.type
_entity_poly.pdbx_seq_one_letter_code
_entity_poly.pdbx_strand_id
1 'polypeptide(L)'
;EELRHFMVNILRKDYHVIEAENGKTGLEKIKLKIPDLVISDIMMPCLDGIELLEEVKKDYNVSHIPFVLLSAKATLDDRIKGLEYGADDYITKPFSSGYLRARISSLLKQRSILREHFMKEVLPVAGKEPVAIQGDALENLSPSVPQITSYDEEFIHKIIQAVEERLQDSDFKIEDLADSMNIGRSVFYKKVKSILGVSPIELVKDMRIKRAIQLLETGNYNISQIAYMS
;
A
#
# COMPACT_ATOMS: atom_id res chain seq x y z
N GLU A 1 20.00 -16.35 11.78
CA GLU A 1 19.11 -17.52 11.66
C GLU A 1 18.18 -17.62 12.86
N GLU A 2 18.66 -17.57 14.10
CA GLU A 2 17.85 -17.59 15.32
C GLU A 2 16.78 -16.47 15.36
N LEU A 3 17.15 -15.25 14.99
CA LEU A 3 16.22 -14.13 14.94
C LEU A 3 15.09 -14.35 13.94
N ARG A 4 15.40 -14.94 12.77
CA ARG A 4 14.39 -15.25 11.75
C ARG A 4 13.39 -16.27 12.29
N HIS A 5 13.86 -17.37 12.88
CA HIS A 5 12.99 -18.37 13.51
C HIS A 5 12.15 -17.79 14.66
N PHE A 6 12.72 -16.92 15.47
CA PHE A 6 11.99 -16.22 16.55
C PHE A 6 10.84 -15.37 15.97
N MET A 7 11.12 -14.55 14.96
CA MET A 7 10.10 -13.70 14.32
C MET A 7 8.99 -14.54 13.69
N VAL A 8 9.36 -15.59 12.96
CA VAL A 8 8.40 -16.49 12.31
C VAL A 8 7.46 -17.12 13.33
N ASN A 9 7.99 -17.63 14.45
CA ASN A 9 7.18 -18.24 15.51
C ASN A 9 6.19 -17.26 16.16
N ILE A 10 6.59 -15.99 16.27
CA ILE A 10 5.72 -14.96 16.81
C ILE A 10 4.64 -14.55 15.83
N LEU A 11 5.01 -14.35 14.56
CA LEU A 11 4.14 -13.72 13.57
C LEU A 11 3.19 -14.72 12.89
N ARG A 12 3.54 -15.99 12.78
CA ARG A 12 2.68 -17.02 12.15
C ARG A 12 1.31 -17.21 12.80
N LYS A 13 1.15 -16.72 14.03
CA LYS A 13 -0.15 -16.80 14.73
C LYS A 13 -1.19 -15.88 14.10
N ASP A 14 -0.74 -14.74 13.59
CA ASP A 14 -1.63 -13.65 13.14
C ASP A 14 -1.47 -13.37 11.64
N TYR A 15 -0.36 -13.81 11.02
CA TYR A 15 0.02 -13.47 9.64
C TYR A 15 0.49 -14.69 8.84
N HIS A 16 0.32 -14.63 7.52
CA HIS A 16 1.00 -15.55 6.60
C HIS A 16 2.44 -15.09 6.38
N VAL A 17 3.40 -15.82 6.90
CA VAL A 17 4.82 -15.43 6.88
C VAL A 17 5.57 -16.11 5.73
N ILE A 18 6.25 -15.29 4.92
CA ILE A 18 7.16 -15.73 3.85
C ILE A 18 8.59 -15.42 4.32
N GLU A 19 9.44 -16.42 4.32
CA GLU A 19 10.83 -16.31 4.79
C GLU A 19 11.81 -16.18 3.64
N ALA A 20 12.89 -15.41 3.84
CA ALA A 20 14.05 -15.34 2.97
C ALA A 20 15.33 -15.39 3.82
N GLU A 21 16.39 -16.00 3.28
CA GLU A 21 17.65 -16.21 3.99
C GLU A 21 18.62 -15.04 3.87
N ASN A 22 18.48 -14.25 2.83
CA ASN A 22 19.31 -13.09 2.52
C ASN A 22 18.53 -12.06 1.69
N GLY A 23 19.09 -10.88 1.48
CA GLY A 23 18.42 -9.81 0.75
C GLY A 23 18.11 -10.15 -0.71
N LYS A 24 18.98 -10.91 -1.40
CA LYS A 24 18.76 -11.28 -2.80
C LYS A 24 17.52 -12.17 -2.96
N THR A 25 17.45 -13.26 -2.18
CA THR A 25 16.27 -14.14 -2.18
C THR A 25 15.05 -13.44 -1.62
N GLY A 26 15.24 -12.46 -0.73
CA GLY A 26 14.19 -11.57 -0.24
C GLY A 26 13.59 -10.75 -1.36
N LEU A 27 14.42 -10.07 -2.16
CA LEU A 27 13.98 -9.24 -3.29
C LEU A 27 13.18 -10.06 -4.32
N GLU A 28 13.67 -11.25 -4.68
CA GLU A 28 12.97 -12.14 -5.59
C GLU A 28 11.57 -12.53 -5.07
N LYS A 29 11.48 -12.87 -3.78
CA LYS A 29 10.19 -13.21 -3.15
C LYS A 29 9.26 -12.01 -3.02
N ILE A 30 9.77 -10.81 -2.72
CA ILE A 30 8.99 -9.57 -2.68
C ILE A 30 8.35 -9.31 -4.04
N LYS A 31 9.13 -9.37 -5.13
CA LYS A 31 8.63 -9.16 -6.50
C LYS A 31 7.60 -10.21 -6.93
N LEU A 32 7.81 -11.46 -6.55
CA LEU A 32 6.92 -12.57 -6.94
C LEU A 32 5.63 -12.60 -6.10
N LYS A 33 5.72 -12.36 -4.79
CA LYS A 33 4.62 -12.57 -3.84
C LYS A 33 3.87 -11.30 -3.48
N ILE A 34 4.54 -10.14 -3.57
CA ILE A 34 4.02 -8.81 -3.22
C ILE A 34 3.37 -8.86 -1.83
N PRO A 35 4.17 -8.97 -0.76
CA PRO A 35 3.66 -9.04 0.61
C PRO A 35 3.06 -7.71 1.06
N ASP A 36 2.20 -7.74 2.09
CA ASP A 36 1.61 -6.54 2.68
C ASP A 36 2.60 -5.73 3.52
N LEU A 37 3.70 -6.34 3.97
CA LEU A 37 4.75 -5.72 4.76
C LEU A 37 6.05 -6.53 4.65
N VAL A 38 7.19 -5.86 4.63
CA VAL A 38 8.53 -6.46 4.68
C VAL A 38 9.21 -6.12 6.00
N ILE A 39 9.86 -7.12 6.62
CA ILE A 39 10.73 -6.93 7.77
C ILE A 39 12.10 -7.47 7.39
N SER A 40 13.12 -6.63 7.46
CA SER A 40 14.48 -7.01 7.10
C SER A 40 15.47 -6.66 8.20
N ASP A 41 16.41 -7.55 8.46
CA ASP A 41 17.62 -7.20 9.17
C ASP A 41 18.48 -6.29 8.28
N ILE A 42 19.16 -5.31 8.86
CA ILE A 42 20.17 -4.52 8.14
C ILE A 42 21.37 -5.39 7.80
N MET A 43 21.86 -6.16 8.76
CA MET A 43 23.07 -6.97 8.60
C MET A 43 22.73 -8.34 7.99
N MET A 44 22.74 -8.42 6.68
CA MET A 44 22.52 -9.67 5.93
C MET A 44 23.61 -9.90 4.89
N PRO A 45 23.90 -11.17 4.55
CA PRO A 45 24.84 -11.49 3.46
C PRO A 45 24.23 -11.20 2.09
N CYS A 46 25.09 -11.01 1.09
CA CYS A 46 24.80 -10.82 -0.34
C CYS A 46 24.21 -9.47 -0.70
N LEU A 47 23.10 -9.11 -0.11
CA LEU A 47 22.42 -7.82 -0.23
C LEU A 47 21.96 -7.45 1.17
N ASP A 48 22.43 -6.33 1.69
CA ASP A 48 22.05 -5.89 3.04
C ASP A 48 20.63 -5.30 3.07
N GLY A 49 20.13 -5.03 4.29
CA GLY A 49 18.74 -4.58 4.46
C GLY A 49 18.48 -3.18 3.91
N ILE A 50 19.50 -2.32 3.85
CA ILE A 50 19.38 -0.97 3.28
C ILE A 50 19.39 -1.05 1.76
N GLU A 51 20.31 -1.82 1.18
CA GLU A 51 20.35 -2.07 -0.26
C GLU A 51 19.04 -2.73 -0.75
N LEU A 52 18.52 -3.70 0.01
CA LEU A 52 17.22 -4.33 -0.27
C LEU A 52 16.07 -3.30 -0.25
N LEU A 53 16.04 -2.41 0.75
CA LEU A 53 15.06 -1.35 0.86
C LEU A 53 15.13 -0.42 -0.36
N GLU A 54 16.33 0.04 -0.74
CA GLU A 54 16.50 0.90 -1.91
C GLU A 54 16.01 0.23 -3.20
N GLU A 55 16.35 -1.04 -3.42
CA GLU A 55 15.88 -1.80 -4.59
C GLU A 55 14.34 -1.93 -4.61
N VAL A 56 13.73 -2.16 -3.45
CA VAL A 56 12.26 -2.22 -3.34
C VAL A 56 11.62 -0.87 -3.58
N LYS A 57 12.18 0.23 -3.03
CA LYS A 57 11.61 1.57 -3.19
C LYS A 57 11.83 2.16 -4.60
N LYS A 58 12.86 1.72 -5.33
CA LYS A 58 13.08 2.09 -6.73
C LYS A 58 12.18 1.32 -7.70
N ASP A 59 11.69 0.16 -7.33
CA ASP A 59 10.83 -0.67 -8.21
C ASP A 59 9.36 -0.25 -8.10
N TYR A 60 8.85 0.35 -9.17
CA TYR A 60 7.46 0.83 -9.27
C TYR A 60 6.39 -0.19 -8.85
N ASN A 61 6.64 -1.49 -9.07
CA ASN A 61 5.66 -2.53 -8.78
C ASN A 61 5.55 -2.86 -7.29
N VAL A 62 6.59 -2.60 -6.50
CA VAL A 62 6.70 -3.00 -5.09
C VAL A 62 7.05 -1.84 -4.14
N SER A 63 7.30 -0.62 -4.66
CA SER A 63 7.64 0.57 -3.88
C SER A 63 6.63 0.90 -2.79
N HIS A 64 5.36 0.58 -3.02
CA HIS A 64 4.24 0.80 -2.10
C HIS A 64 4.28 -0.10 -0.86
N ILE A 65 5.11 -1.14 -0.83
CA ILE A 65 5.15 -2.10 0.30
C ILE A 65 5.85 -1.45 1.49
N PRO A 66 5.21 -1.43 2.68
CA PRO A 66 5.85 -0.94 3.90
C PRO A 66 7.05 -1.81 4.27
N PHE A 67 8.11 -1.13 4.68
CA PHE A 67 9.39 -1.75 4.96
C PHE A 67 9.89 -1.39 6.36
N VAL A 68 10.11 -2.40 7.19
CA VAL A 68 10.63 -2.28 8.55
C VAL A 68 12.07 -2.79 8.60
N LEU A 69 12.98 -1.94 9.06
CA LEU A 69 14.38 -2.31 9.29
C LEU A 69 14.63 -2.73 10.74
N LEU A 70 15.34 -3.84 10.91
CA LEU A 70 15.83 -4.30 12.23
C LEU A 70 17.32 -3.99 12.34
N SER A 71 17.74 -3.33 13.43
CA SER A 71 19.13 -2.94 13.62
C SER A 71 19.65 -3.25 15.01
N ALA A 72 20.92 -3.63 15.10
CA ALA A 72 21.65 -3.72 16.35
C ALA A 72 22.11 -2.34 16.89
N LYS A 73 22.08 -1.29 16.03
CA LYS A 73 22.49 0.06 16.39
C LYS A 73 21.30 0.89 16.84
N ALA A 74 21.46 1.53 18.01
CA ALA A 74 20.42 2.33 18.66
C ALA A 74 20.67 3.85 18.51
N THR A 75 21.67 4.28 17.70
CA THR A 75 21.97 5.71 17.58
C THR A 75 20.89 6.44 16.80
N LEU A 76 20.67 7.70 17.16
CA LEU A 76 19.69 8.54 16.49
C LEU A 76 20.03 8.71 14.99
N ASP A 77 21.32 8.84 14.69
CA ASP A 77 21.81 9.02 13.31
C ASP A 77 21.54 7.79 12.43
N ASP A 78 21.67 6.57 12.97
CA ASP A 78 21.36 5.34 12.21
C ASP A 78 19.86 5.22 11.93
N ARG A 79 19.00 5.69 12.86
CA ARG A 79 17.55 5.74 12.65
C ARG A 79 17.16 6.77 11.61
N ILE A 80 17.75 7.97 11.67
CA ILE A 80 17.52 9.05 10.69
C ILE A 80 17.89 8.56 9.30
N LYS A 81 19.07 7.97 9.13
CA LYS A 81 19.48 7.39 7.83
C LYS A 81 18.51 6.33 7.31
N GLY A 82 18.07 5.40 8.16
CA GLY A 82 17.09 4.39 7.75
C GLY A 82 15.77 4.99 7.25
N LEU A 83 15.31 6.06 7.88
CA LEU A 83 14.11 6.80 7.46
C LEU A 83 14.36 7.61 6.18
N GLU A 84 15.54 8.22 6.00
CA GLU A 84 15.93 8.93 4.79
C GLU A 84 15.97 7.99 3.57
N TYR A 85 16.32 6.72 3.74
CA TYR A 85 16.23 5.69 2.70
C TYR A 85 14.80 5.22 2.40
N GLY A 86 13.80 5.76 3.11
CA GLY A 86 12.38 5.47 2.88
C GLY A 86 11.84 4.24 3.62
N ALA A 87 12.49 3.82 4.72
CA ALA A 87 11.91 2.83 5.63
C ALA A 87 10.68 3.41 6.33
N ASP A 88 9.62 2.62 6.41
CA ASP A 88 8.40 3.02 7.11
C ASP A 88 8.55 2.88 8.64
N ASP A 89 9.48 2.05 9.10
CA ASP A 89 9.83 1.93 10.52
C ASP A 89 11.24 1.34 10.72
N TYR A 90 11.76 1.57 11.94
CA TYR A 90 13.09 1.14 12.36
C TYR A 90 13.02 0.58 13.77
N ILE A 91 13.29 -0.70 13.95
CA ILE A 91 13.23 -1.39 15.24
C ILE A 91 14.64 -1.77 15.71
N THR A 92 15.01 -1.28 16.88
CA THR A 92 16.31 -1.60 17.49
C THR A 92 16.27 -2.94 18.24
N LYS A 93 17.31 -3.73 18.08
CA LYS A 93 17.55 -4.97 18.81
C LYS A 93 18.28 -4.67 20.15
N PRO A 94 17.94 -5.36 21.24
CA PRO A 94 16.90 -6.39 21.39
C PRO A 94 15.50 -5.79 21.51
N PHE A 95 14.48 -6.47 20.98
CA PHE A 95 13.07 -6.09 21.07
C PHE A 95 12.21 -7.23 21.65
N SER A 96 11.11 -6.86 22.28
CA SER A 96 10.14 -7.84 22.78
C SER A 96 9.15 -8.27 21.67
N SER A 97 8.61 -9.48 21.82
CA SER A 97 7.57 -9.98 20.90
C SER A 97 6.33 -9.10 20.87
N GLY A 98 5.93 -8.56 22.02
CA GLY A 98 4.80 -7.64 22.13
C GLY A 98 5.04 -6.33 21.38
N TYR A 99 6.25 -5.77 21.50
CA TYR A 99 6.62 -4.54 20.79
C TYR A 99 6.60 -4.75 19.26
N LEU A 100 7.22 -5.84 18.77
CA LEU A 100 7.22 -6.15 17.33
C LEU A 100 5.79 -6.29 16.76
N ARG A 101 4.92 -7.05 17.44
CA ARG A 101 3.52 -7.21 17.03
C ARG A 101 2.76 -5.88 17.02
N ALA A 102 2.91 -5.08 18.06
CA ALA A 102 2.25 -3.78 18.17
C ALA A 102 2.66 -2.85 17.02
N ARG A 103 3.95 -2.82 16.67
CA ARG A 103 4.46 -1.99 15.55
C ARG A 103 3.92 -2.44 14.21
N ILE A 104 3.98 -3.74 13.91
CA ILE A 104 3.43 -4.31 12.67
C ILE A 104 1.92 -4.03 12.56
N SER A 105 1.16 -4.30 13.62
CA SER A 105 -0.28 -4.06 13.64
C SER A 105 -0.60 -2.58 13.44
N SER A 106 0.16 -1.68 14.06
CA SER A 106 0.01 -0.22 13.90
C SER A 106 0.25 0.21 12.47
N LEU A 107 1.35 -0.24 11.84
CA LEU A 107 1.67 0.09 10.44
C LEU A 107 0.58 -0.39 9.46
N LEU A 108 0.12 -1.63 9.61
CA LEU A 108 -0.93 -2.18 8.76
C LEU A 108 -2.27 -1.46 8.97
N LYS A 109 -2.60 -1.09 10.22
CA LYS A 109 -3.81 -0.33 10.54
C LYS A 109 -3.76 1.10 9.99
N GLN A 110 -2.65 1.80 10.15
CA GLN A 110 -2.47 3.13 9.58
C GLN A 110 -2.66 3.13 8.06
N ARG A 111 -2.13 2.11 7.39
CA ARG A 111 -2.35 1.94 5.96
C ARG A 111 -3.81 1.72 5.58
N SER A 112 -4.55 0.96 6.39
CA SER A 112 -6.00 0.79 6.19
C SER A 112 -6.76 2.12 6.31
N ILE A 113 -6.41 2.95 7.31
CA ILE A 113 -7.01 4.27 7.50
C ILE A 113 -6.70 5.20 6.32
N LEU A 114 -5.45 5.22 5.84
CA LEU A 114 -5.04 6.00 4.68
C LEU A 114 -5.81 5.59 3.42
N ARG A 115 -5.99 4.28 3.20
CA ARG A 115 -6.81 3.74 2.11
C ARG A 115 -8.25 4.24 2.18
N GLU A 116 -8.87 4.18 3.35
CA GLU A 116 -10.24 4.67 3.55
C GLU A 116 -10.36 6.17 3.30
N HIS A 117 -9.38 6.95 3.75
CA HIS A 117 -9.34 8.40 3.51
C HIS A 117 -9.18 8.70 2.02
N PHE A 118 -8.26 8.04 1.37
CA PHE A 118 -8.00 8.21 -0.05
C PHE A 118 -9.20 7.81 -0.92
N MET A 119 -9.87 6.70 -0.59
CA MET A 119 -11.11 6.30 -1.27
C MET A 119 -12.23 7.32 -1.11
N LYS A 120 -12.32 7.99 0.02
CA LYS A 120 -13.31 9.08 0.24
C LYS A 120 -12.99 10.33 -0.57
N GLU A 121 -11.72 10.65 -0.76
CA GLU A 121 -11.30 11.80 -1.58
C GLU A 121 -11.46 11.52 -3.08
N VAL A 122 -11.02 10.33 -3.52
CA VAL A 122 -11.08 9.91 -4.93
C VAL A 122 -12.51 9.58 -5.36
N LEU A 123 -13.32 9.05 -4.44
CA LEU A 123 -14.71 8.70 -4.64
C LEU A 123 -15.61 9.43 -3.61
N PRO A 124 -15.70 10.77 -3.61
CA PRO A 124 -16.57 11.47 -2.67
C PRO A 124 -18.01 10.99 -2.85
N VAL A 125 -18.56 10.35 -1.83
CA VAL A 125 -19.98 10.01 -1.77
C VAL A 125 -20.74 11.30 -1.54
N ALA A 126 -21.66 11.64 -2.41
CA ALA A 126 -22.53 12.81 -2.26
C ALA A 126 -23.19 12.76 -0.85
N GLY A 127 -22.93 13.78 -0.04
CA GLY A 127 -23.66 14.01 1.22
C GLY A 127 -22.93 13.70 2.54
N LYS A 128 -21.62 13.42 2.56
CA LYS A 128 -20.85 13.36 3.82
C LYS A 128 -19.68 14.33 3.78
N GLU A 129 -19.73 15.35 4.64
CA GLU A 129 -18.58 16.23 4.88
C GLU A 129 -17.38 15.43 5.43
N PRO A 130 -16.14 15.81 5.07
CA PRO A 130 -14.94 15.18 5.61
C PRO A 130 -14.89 15.42 7.13
N VAL A 131 -14.86 14.35 7.90
CA VAL A 131 -14.65 14.42 9.34
C VAL A 131 -13.20 14.80 9.58
N ALA A 132 -12.96 16.04 9.99
CA ALA A 132 -11.66 16.49 10.45
C ALA A 132 -11.26 15.68 11.69
N ILE A 133 -10.21 14.88 11.58
CA ILE A 133 -9.59 14.21 12.72
C ILE A 133 -8.82 15.28 13.48
N GLN A 134 -9.41 15.81 14.56
CA GLN A 134 -8.69 16.62 15.54
C GLN A 134 -7.77 15.67 16.31
N GLY A 135 -6.46 15.85 16.12
CA GLY A 135 -5.45 15.15 16.88
C GLY A 135 -5.33 15.71 18.27
N ASP A 136 -5.52 14.87 19.29
CA ASP A 136 -5.17 15.17 20.68
C ASP A 136 -4.09 14.23 21.21
N ALA A 137 -3.02 14.86 21.66
CA ALA A 137 -2.16 14.49 22.80
C ALA A 137 -1.33 13.16 22.78
N LEU A 138 -1.04 12.53 21.64
CA LEU A 138 -0.09 11.41 21.53
C LEU A 138 1.06 11.67 20.54
N GLU A 139 1.41 12.93 20.28
CA GLU A 139 2.37 13.34 19.24
C GLU A 139 3.82 12.87 19.48
N ASN A 140 4.18 12.35 20.63
CA ASN A 140 5.57 12.00 20.96
C ASN A 140 5.92 10.50 20.81
N LEU A 141 4.98 9.64 20.40
CA LEU A 141 5.19 8.19 20.23
C LEU A 141 4.61 7.62 18.92
N SER A 142 4.07 8.46 18.05
CA SER A 142 3.51 8.00 16.78
C SER A 142 4.63 7.70 15.79
N PRO A 143 4.59 6.54 15.09
CA PRO A 143 5.41 6.33 13.91
C PRO A 143 5.11 7.42 12.89
N SER A 144 6.12 7.77 12.07
CA SER A 144 5.91 8.64 10.91
C SER A 144 4.69 8.14 10.13
N VAL A 145 3.77 9.04 9.81
CA VAL A 145 2.59 8.70 8.98
C VAL A 145 3.14 8.11 7.68
N PRO A 146 2.74 6.89 7.29
CA PRO A 146 3.17 6.33 6.02
C PRO A 146 2.76 7.28 4.90
N GLN A 147 3.72 7.91 4.25
CA GLN A 147 3.43 8.77 3.13
C GLN A 147 3.12 7.89 1.92
N ILE A 148 2.03 8.20 1.23
CA ILE A 148 1.83 7.67 -0.11
C ILE A 148 2.99 8.22 -0.93
N THR A 149 3.75 7.36 -1.59
CA THR A 149 4.86 7.82 -2.40
C THR A 149 4.32 8.59 -3.60
N SER A 150 5.06 9.55 -4.12
CA SER A 150 4.69 10.26 -5.35
C SER A 150 4.40 9.32 -6.52
N TYR A 151 5.07 8.17 -6.56
CA TYR A 151 4.81 7.09 -7.53
C TYR A 151 3.45 6.42 -7.36
N ASP A 152 2.98 6.27 -6.13
CA ASP A 152 1.68 5.65 -5.85
C ASP A 152 0.54 6.62 -6.16
N GLU A 153 0.71 7.91 -5.89
CA GLU A 153 -0.22 8.97 -6.30
C GLU A 153 -0.34 9.04 -7.82
N GLU A 154 0.78 9.06 -8.53
CA GLU A 154 0.81 9.05 -9.99
C GLU A 154 0.14 7.78 -10.57
N PHE A 155 0.38 6.62 -9.95
CA PHE A 155 -0.25 5.36 -10.33
C PHE A 155 -1.77 5.42 -10.19
N ILE A 156 -2.27 5.95 -9.09
CA ILE A 156 -3.70 6.08 -8.85
C ILE A 156 -4.34 7.07 -9.83
N HIS A 157 -3.72 8.23 -10.03
CA HIS A 157 -4.22 9.22 -10.99
C HIS A 157 -4.33 8.63 -12.41
N LYS A 158 -3.33 7.88 -12.86
CA LYS A 158 -3.36 7.20 -14.15
C LYS A 158 -4.50 6.18 -14.24
N ILE A 159 -4.75 5.41 -13.18
CA ILE A 159 -5.87 4.46 -13.14
C ILE A 159 -7.20 5.19 -13.27
N ILE A 160 -7.41 6.22 -12.45
CA ILE A 160 -8.66 6.97 -12.44
C ILE A 160 -8.92 7.57 -13.82
N GLN A 161 -7.94 8.24 -14.39
CA GLN A 161 -8.05 8.84 -15.73
C GLN A 161 -8.39 7.77 -16.79
N ALA A 162 -7.67 6.65 -16.79
CA ALA A 162 -7.89 5.58 -17.77
C ALA A 162 -9.27 4.90 -17.62
N VAL A 163 -9.81 4.83 -16.39
CA VAL A 163 -11.18 4.36 -16.15
C VAL A 163 -12.20 5.41 -16.60
N GLU A 164 -12.01 6.69 -16.28
CA GLU A 164 -12.92 7.79 -16.66
C GLU A 164 -13.08 7.90 -18.19
N GLU A 165 -11.97 7.76 -18.93
CA GLU A 165 -11.98 7.79 -20.40
C GLU A 165 -12.78 6.64 -21.02
N ARG A 166 -12.98 5.54 -20.29
CA ARG A 166 -13.61 4.30 -20.78
C ARG A 166 -14.87 3.90 -19.99
N LEU A 167 -15.44 4.77 -19.18
CA LEU A 167 -16.63 4.45 -18.38
C LEU A 167 -17.80 3.98 -19.24
N GLN A 168 -17.95 4.56 -20.44
CA GLN A 168 -19.02 4.25 -21.39
C GLN A 168 -18.75 2.98 -22.23
N ASP A 169 -17.56 2.42 -22.13
CA ASP A 169 -17.18 1.23 -22.89
C ASP A 169 -17.63 -0.03 -22.12
N SER A 170 -18.67 -0.70 -22.64
CA SER A 170 -19.19 -1.95 -22.06
C SER A 170 -18.20 -3.12 -22.17
N ASP A 171 -17.28 -3.07 -23.13
CA ASP A 171 -16.27 -4.10 -23.37
C ASP A 171 -14.96 -3.85 -22.62
N PHE A 172 -14.90 -2.75 -21.87
CA PHE A 172 -13.73 -2.39 -21.07
C PHE A 172 -13.37 -3.48 -20.06
N LYS A 173 -12.17 -4.02 -20.20
CA LYS A 173 -11.62 -5.06 -19.31
C LYS A 173 -10.51 -4.51 -18.42
N ILE A 174 -10.41 -5.08 -17.22
CA ILE A 174 -9.35 -4.72 -16.26
C ILE A 174 -7.96 -5.09 -16.81
N GLU A 175 -7.90 -6.10 -17.66
CA GLU A 175 -6.67 -6.50 -18.37
C GLU A 175 -6.12 -5.36 -19.22
N ASP A 176 -6.98 -4.65 -19.95
CA ASP A 176 -6.59 -3.51 -20.79
C ASP A 176 -5.98 -2.39 -19.95
N LEU A 177 -6.46 -2.23 -18.70
CA LEU A 177 -5.92 -1.26 -17.76
C LEU A 177 -4.51 -1.66 -17.28
N ALA A 178 -4.32 -2.93 -16.94
CA ALA A 178 -3.02 -3.45 -16.53
C ALA A 178 -1.99 -3.35 -17.67
N ASP A 179 -2.40 -3.68 -18.90
CA ASP A 179 -1.57 -3.61 -20.09
C ASP A 179 -1.19 -2.16 -20.44
N SER A 180 -2.13 -1.22 -20.31
CA SER A 180 -1.86 0.22 -20.53
C SER A 180 -0.79 0.79 -19.57
N MET A 181 -0.65 0.18 -18.39
CA MET A 181 0.36 0.55 -17.39
C MET A 181 1.63 -0.31 -17.47
N ASN A 182 1.70 -1.22 -18.44
CA ASN A 182 2.81 -2.16 -18.61
C ASN A 182 3.10 -2.99 -17.35
N ILE A 183 2.03 -3.39 -16.65
CA ILE A 183 2.08 -4.17 -15.40
C ILE A 183 1.35 -5.48 -15.60
N GLY A 184 1.96 -6.60 -15.19
CA GLY A 184 1.30 -7.90 -15.23
C GLY A 184 0.03 -7.92 -14.37
N ARG A 185 -1.06 -8.54 -14.87
CA ARG A 185 -2.38 -8.59 -14.24
C ARG A 185 -2.34 -8.88 -12.72
N SER A 186 -1.60 -9.91 -12.32
CA SER A 186 -1.52 -10.30 -10.89
C SER A 186 -0.88 -9.24 -10.01
N VAL A 187 0.14 -8.55 -10.53
CA VAL A 187 0.83 -7.43 -9.85
C VAL A 187 -0.11 -6.25 -9.77
N PHE A 188 -0.79 -5.91 -10.87
CA PHE A 188 -1.76 -4.82 -10.94
C PHE A 188 -2.87 -4.98 -9.90
N TYR A 189 -3.52 -6.17 -9.85
CA TYR A 189 -4.56 -6.46 -8.87
C TYR A 189 -4.08 -6.28 -7.43
N LYS A 190 -2.90 -6.79 -7.11
CA LYS A 190 -2.34 -6.68 -5.76
C LYS A 190 -1.95 -5.25 -5.42
N LYS A 191 -1.33 -4.53 -6.36
CA LYS A 191 -0.94 -3.13 -6.15
C LYS A 191 -2.15 -2.24 -5.92
N VAL A 192 -3.18 -2.32 -6.76
CA VAL A 192 -4.44 -1.57 -6.58
C VAL A 192 -5.06 -1.89 -5.23
N LYS A 193 -5.20 -3.18 -4.90
CA LYS A 193 -5.76 -3.60 -3.62
C LYS A 193 -4.91 -3.15 -2.43
N SER A 194 -3.59 -3.15 -2.57
CA SER A 194 -2.68 -2.67 -1.52
C SER A 194 -2.80 -1.17 -1.29
N ILE A 195 -2.95 -0.37 -2.34
CA ILE A 195 -3.00 1.10 -2.24
C ILE A 195 -4.43 1.58 -1.92
N LEU A 196 -5.45 1.08 -2.61
CA LEU A 196 -6.84 1.55 -2.49
C LEU A 196 -7.71 0.73 -1.54
N GLY A 197 -7.27 -0.47 -1.16
CA GLY A 197 -8.06 -1.38 -0.31
C GLY A 197 -9.17 -2.14 -1.03
N VAL A 198 -9.50 -1.79 -2.27
CA VAL A 198 -10.52 -2.42 -3.12
C VAL A 198 -9.88 -3.10 -4.33
N SER A 199 -10.56 -4.06 -4.90
CA SER A 199 -10.10 -4.67 -6.16
C SER A 199 -10.30 -3.70 -7.33
N PRO A 200 -9.54 -3.85 -8.45
CA PRO A 200 -9.76 -3.05 -9.65
C PRO A 200 -11.20 -3.14 -10.18
N ILE A 201 -11.83 -4.30 -10.07
CA ILE A 201 -13.23 -4.50 -10.48
C ILE A 201 -14.19 -3.67 -9.61
N GLU A 202 -13.99 -3.68 -8.30
CA GLU A 202 -14.79 -2.87 -7.36
C GLU A 202 -14.58 -1.38 -7.63
N LEU A 203 -13.34 -0.94 -7.87
CA LEU A 203 -13.04 0.45 -8.22
C LEU A 203 -13.82 0.91 -9.46
N VAL A 204 -13.77 0.16 -10.57
CA VAL A 204 -14.50 0.49 -11.81
C VAL A 204 -16.00 0.52 -11.55
N LYS A 205 -16.53 -0.45 -10.80
CA LYS A 205 -17.95 -0.50 -10.44
C LYS A 205 -18.37 0.73 -9.63
N ASP A 206 -17.58 1.12 -8.64
CA ASP A 206 -17.87 2.29 -7.79
C ASP A 206 -17.82 3.59 -8.60
N MET A 207 -16.86 3.72 -9.54
CA MET A 207 -16.78 4.86 -10.45
C MET A 207 -17.99 4.94 -11.40
N ARG A 208 -18.44 3.80 -11.94
CA ARG A 208 -19.66 3.73 -12.79
C ARG A 208 -20.92 4.12 -12.01
N ILE A 209 -21.09 3.59 -10.80
CA ILE A 209 -22.23 3.95 -9.94
C ILE A 209 -22.20 5.45 -9.62
N LYS A 210 -21.06 6.00 -9.32
CA LYS A 210 -20.91 7.44 -9.06
C LYS A 210 -21.26 8.29 -10.28
N ARG A 211 -20.80 7.87 -11.46
CA ARG A 211 -21.17 8.54 -12.71
C ARG A 211 -22.69 8.52 -12.94
N ALA A 212 -23.32 7.37 -12.69
CA ALA A 212 -24.78 7.24 -12.77
C ALA A 212 -25.51 8.21 -11.80
N ILE A 213 -25.03 8.31 -10.55
CA ILE A 213 -25.59 9.25 -9.56
C ILE A 213 -25.48 10.70 -10.05
N GLN A 214 -24.27 11.10 -10.53
CA GLN A 214 -24.07 12.44 -11.08
C GLN A 214 -25.03 12.75 -12.23
N LEU A 215 -25.24 11.81 -13.15
CA LEU A 215 -26.15 11.98 -14.27
C LEU A 215 -27.61 12.06 -13.82
N LEU A 216 -28.02 11.29 -12.79
CA LEU A 216 -29.35 11.37 -12.16
C LEU A 216 -29.60 12.74 -11.55
N GLU A 217 -28.63 13.30 -10.85
CA GLU A 217 -28.73 14.62 -10.19
C GLU A 217 -28.90 15.76 -11.20
N THR A 218 -28.39 15.62 -12.43
CA THR A 218 -28.62 16.64 -13.48
C THR A 218 -30.08 16.70 -13.96
N GLY A 219 -30.85 15.63 -13.77
CA GLY A 219 -32.25 15.52 -14.21
C GLY A 219 -32.47 15.53 -15.74
N ASN A 220 -31.39 15.53 -16.53
CA ASN A 220 -31.44 15.71 -17.98
C ASN A 220 -31.54 14.39 -18.77
N TYR A 221 -31.35 13.26 -18.11
CA TYR A 221 -31.23 11.95 -18.75
C TYR A 221 -32.25 10.95 -18.19
N ASN A 222 -32.77 10.07 -19.05
CA ASN A 222 -33.58 8.96 -18.60
C ASN A 222 -32.70 7.77 -18.12
N ILE A 223 -33.29 6.82 -17.40
CA ILE A 223 -32.56 5.69 -16.79
C ILE A 223 -31.79 4.87 -17.83
N SER A 224 -32.36 4.65 -19.03
CA SER A 224 -31.69 3.92 -20.12
C SER A 224 -30.48 4.66 -20.66
N GLN A 225 -30.56 5.97 -20.79
CA GLN A 225 -29.41 6.81 -21.17
C GLN A 225 -28.32 6.79 -20.12
N ILE A 226 -28.69 6.90 -18.85
CA ILE A 226 -27.74 6.84 -17.73
C ILE A 226 -27.03 5.50 -17.71
N ALA A 227 -27.75 4.38 -17.85
CA ALA A 227 -27.17 3.05 -17.90
C ALA A 227 -26.18 2.86 -19.06
N TYR A 228 -26.37 3.56 -20.17
CA TYR A 228 -25.45 3.53 -21.30
C TYR A 228 -24.21 4.43 -21.08
N MET A 229 -24.34 5.50 -20.32
CA MET A 229 -23.30 6.52 -20.09
C MET A 229 -22.46 6.26 -18.85
N SER A 230 -22.76 5.22 -18.09
CA SER A 230 -22.10 4.81 -16.85
C SER A 230 -21.61 3.37 -16.91
#